data_04ad72d716fa624ab12d3c9275bc67b4
#
_entry.id   04ad72d716fa624ab12d3c9275bc67b4
#
_cell.length_a   1.000
_cell.length_b   1.000
_cell.length_c   1.000
_cell.angle_alpha   90.00
_cell.angle_beta   90.00
_cell.angle_gamma   90.00
#
_symmetry.space_group_name_H-M   'P 1'
#
loop_
_entity.id
_entity.type
_entity.pdbx_description
1 polymer ?
#
loop_
_entity_poly.entity_id
_entity_poly.type
_entity_poly.pdbx_seq_one_letter_code
_entity_poly.pdbx_strand_id
1 'polypeptide(L)'
;MHEFPCGADEYAKMRSDGAARRSLAFLMSSPTDSGVFVVLHVEDDVQLAASVARLLRAEGLEALTATDGAGALGLLAAGAAVPDVLIMDVDLPGEMDGADAAQEICHAVGHVLPTIFLSGELSSVGLPWLPGAPLLFVAKPVDPEVLLEVVESFARLGRFMRAHTHH
;
A
#
# COMPACT_ATOMS: atom_id res chain seq x y z
N MET A 1 -22.70 11.06 -13.66
CA MET A 1 -21.48 11.91 -13.72
C MET A 1 -21.42 12.66 -12.40
N HIS A 2 -20.78 12.07 -11.37
CA HIS A 2 -20.52 12.73 -10.09
C HIS A 2 -19.03 13.08 -10.05
N GLU A 3 -18.77 14.39 -10.15
CA GLU A 3 -17.45 14.95 -9.92
C GLU A 3 -17.10 14.79 -8.45
N PHE A 4 -15.95 14.22 -8.15
CA PHE A 4 -15.34 14.28 -6.83
C PHE A 4 -14.56 15.60 -6.72
N PRO A 5 -15.01 16.55 -5.90
CA PRO A 5 -14.23 17.73 -5.62
C PRO A 5 -13.28 17.45 -4.46
N CYS A 6 -12.04 17.22 -4.72
CA CYS A 6 -11.01 17.35 -3.69
C CYS A 6 -9.83 18.11 -4.26
N GLY A 7 -9.85 19.43 -4.10
CA GLY A 7 -8.73 20.31 -4.36
C GLY A 7 -7.68 20.17 -3.26
N ALA A 8 -6.40 20.39 -3.60
CA ALA A 8 -5.27 20.34 -2.68
C ALA A 8 -5.47 21.19 -1.39
N ASP A 9 -6.28 22.24 -1.47
CA ASP A 9 -6.59 23.13 -0.34
C ASP A 9 -7.53 22.51 0.70
N GLU A 10 -8.44 21.61 0.30
CA GLU A 10 -9.29 20.89 1.25
C GLU A 10 -8.51 19.81 2.00
N TYR A 11 -7.55 19.17 1.34
CA TYR A 11 -6.67 18.20 1.97
C TYR A 11 -5.78 18.86 3.03
N ALA A 12 -5.28 20.05 2.76
CA ALA A 12 -4.50 20.85 3.71
C ALA A 12 -5.33 21.29 4.94
N LYS A 13 -6.62 21.60 4.73
CA LYS A 13 -7.55 22.01 5.78
C LYS A 13 -7.94 20.85 6.69
N MET A 14 -8.07 19.63 6.14
CA MET A 14 -8.31 18.41 6.93
C MET A 14 -7.10 18.05 7.83
N ARG A 15 -5.87 18.43 7.46
CA ARG A 15 -4.66 18.20 8.29
C ARG A 15 -4.62 19.04 9.56
N SER A 16 -5.26 20.20 9.58
CA SER A 16 -5.25 21.13 10.71
C SER A 16 -6.35 20.87 11.75
N ASP A 17 -7.34 20.05 11.41
CA ASP A 17 -8.48 19.79 12.28
C ASP A 17 -8.32 18.47 13.03
N GLY A 18 -7.79 18.56 14.25
CA GLY A 18 -7.59 17.40 15.14
C GLY A 18 -8.89 16.65 15.53
N ALA A 19 -10.05 17.27 15.30
CA ALA A 19 -11.35 16.64 15.54
C ALA A 19 -11.73 15.70 14.37
N ALA A 20 -11.45 16.09 13.12
CA ALA A 20 -11.69 15.24 11.95
C ALA A 20 -10.80 13.99 11.96
N ARG A 21 -9.54 14.11 12.41
CA ARG A 21 -8.64 12.96 12.61
C ARG A 21 -9.18 11.95 13.62
N ARG A 22 -9.78 12.41 14.71
CA ARG A 22 -10.35 11.54 15.75
C ARG A 22 -11.65 10.87 15.28
N SER A 23 -12.46 11.56 14.49
CA SER A 23 -13.71 11.00 13.96
C SER A 23 -13.46 9.93 12.90
N LEU A 24 -12.49 10.13 11.98
CA LEU A 24 -12.09 9.08 11.03
C LEU A 24 -11.44 7.89 11.73
N ALA A 25 -10.56 8.13 12.70
CA ALA A 25 -9.96 7.07 13.50
C ALA A 25 -11.00 6.29 14.31
N PHE A 26 -12.04 6.95 14.81
CA PHE A 26 -13.13 6.31 15.56
C PHE A 26 -14.07 5.50 14.65
N LEU A 27 -14.39 6.00 13.46
CA LEU A 27 -15.22 5.27 12.49
C LEU A 27 -14.51 4.06 11.87
N MET A 28 -13.16 4.07 11.87
CA MET A 28 -12.33 2.97 11.38
C MET A 28 -11.83 2.03 12.49
N SER A 29 -12.16 2.30 13.74
CA SER A 29 -11.86 1.43 14.88
C SER A 29 -12.98 0.42 15.08
N SER A 30 -13.01 -0.62 14.27
CA SER A 30 -13.75 -1.83 14.66
C SER A 30 -12.98 -2.52 15.78
N PRO A 31 -13.62 -2.83 16.95
CA PRO A 31 -12.92 -3.30 18.14
C PRO A 31 -12.42 -4.75 18.10
N THR A 32 -12.37 -5.39 16.94
CA THR A 32 -12.15 -6.85 16.85
C THR A 32 -10.91 -7.28 16.06
N ASP A 33 -10.10 -6.37 15.52
CA ASP A 33 -8.87 -6.77 14.81
C ASP A 33 -7.63 -6.11 15.41
N SER A 34 -7.13 -6.69 16.51
CA SER A 34 -5.92 -6.28 17.21
C SER A 34 -4.62 -6.83 16.58
N GLY A 35 -4.69 -7.33 15.36
CA GLY A 35 -3.55 -7.87 14.65
C GLY A 35 -2.63 -6.77 14.11
N VAL A 36 -1.33 -7.07 14.05
CA VAL A 36 -0.32 -6.24 13.38
C VAL A 36 -0.66 -6.11 11.90
N PHE A 37 -0.55 -4.92 11.32
CA PHE A 37 -0.70 -4.74 9.88
C PHE A 37 0.48 -5.32 9.13
N VAL A 38 0.20 -6.00 8.03
CA VAL A 38 1.21 -6.63 7.16
C VAL A 38 1.37 -5.82 5.89
N VAL A 39 2.59 -5.40 5.61
CA VAL A 39 2.99 -4.64 4.42
C VAL A 39 3.86 -5.53 3.55
N LEU A 40 3.49 -5.71 2.28
CA LEU A 40 4.37 -6.34 1.30
C LEU A 40 5.01 -5.24 0.45
N HIS A 41 6.34 -5.16 0.51
CA HIS A 41 7.13 -4.19 -0.26
C HIS A 41 7.95 -4.92 -1.33
N VAL A 42 7.71 -4.59 -2.58
CA VAL A 42 8.43 -5.11 -3.74
C VAL A 42 9.31 -4.01 -4.32
N GLU A 43 10.62 -4.18 -4.19
CA GLU A 43 11.63 -3.18 -4.55
C GLU A 43 12.95 -3.89 -4.89
N ASP A 44 13.50 -3.65 -6.06
CA ASP A 44 14.75 -4.28 -6.50
C ASP A 44 16.00 -3.71 -5.83
N ASP A 45 15.95 -2.46 -5.35
CA ASP A 45 16.99 -1.89 -4.51
C ASP A 45 16.91 -2.48 -3.09
N VAL A 46 17.77 -3.45 -2.81
CA VAL A 46 17.82 -4.18 -1.53
C VAL A 46 18.08 -3.25 -0.34
N GLN A 47 18.87 -2.19 -0.53
CA GLN A 47 19.18 -1.24 0.55
C GLN A 47 17.98 -0.36 0.87
N LEU A 48 17.26 0.10 -0.16
CA LEU A 48 16.03 0.85 -0.02
C LEU A 48 14.96 -0.02 0.64
N ALA A 49 14.76 -1.25 0.15
CA ALA A 49 13.83 -2.21 0.74
C ALA A 49 14.10 -2.47 2.23
N ALA A 50 15.37 -2.67 2.60
CA ALA A 50 15.79 -2.88 3.99
C ALA A 50 15.55 -1.64 4.87
N SER A 51 15.75 -0.43 4.31
CA SER A 51 15.53 0.82 5.03
C SER A 51 14.05 1.06 5.30
N VAL A 52 13.21 0.82 4.30
CA VAL A 52 11.74 0.90 4.44
C VAL A 52 11.23 -0.16 5.42
N ALA A 53 11.72 -1.39 5.35
CA ALA A 53 11.33 -2.45 6.28
C ALA A 53 11.68 -2.12 7.74
N ARG A 54 12.84 -1.52 8.00
CA ARG A 54 13.21 -1.05 9.35
C ARG A 54 12.28 0.04 9.85
N LEU A 55 11.95 1.00 8.98
CA LEU A 55 11.02 2.08 9.29
C LEU A 55 9.65 1.52 9.68
N LEU A 56 9.09 0.63 8.86
CA LEU A 56 7.77 0.02 9.10
C LEU A 56 7.76 -0.79 10.40
N ARG A 57 8.79 -1.59 10.65
CA ARG A 57 8.89 -2.39 11.89
C ARG A 57 9.05 -1.54 13.14
N ALA A 58 9.75 -0.41 13.06
CA ALA A 58 9.88 0.53 14.17
C ALA A 58 8.53 1.11 14.61
N GLU A 59 7.57 1.21 13.67
CA GLU A 59 6.19 1.66 13.92
C GLU A 59 5.22 0.50 14.23
N GLY A 60 5.73 -0.71 14.45
CA GLY A 60 4.94 -1.88 14.84
C GLY A 60 4.22 -2.58 13.69
N LEU A 61 4.61 -2.32 12.45
CA LEU A 61 4.09 -3.00 11.27
C LEU A 61 4.95 -4.24 10.94
N GLU A 62 4.35 -5.28 10.38
CA GLU A 62 5.09 -6.39 9.79
C GLU A 62 5.46 -6.05 8.35
N ALA A 63 6.74 -6.14 8.01
CA ALA A 63 7.23 -5.87 6.67
C ALA A 63 7.75 -7.15 6.01
N LEU A 64 7.10 -7.55 4.93
CA LEU A 64 7.56 -8.56 3.98
C LEU A 64 8.24 -7.84 2.81
N THR A 65 9.40 -8.30 2.38
CA THR A 65 10.14 -7.69 1.28
C THR A 65 10.45 -8.71 0.20
N ALA A 66 10.33 -8.29 -1.05
CA ALA A 66 10.73 -9.06 -2.23
C ALA A 66 11.43 -8.13 -3.22
N THR A 67 12.33 -8.68 -4.04
CA THR A 67 13.08 -7.90 -5.04
C THR A 67 12.36 -7.80 -6.38
N ASP A 68 11.37 -8.65 -6.60
CA ASP A 68 10.58 -8.71 -7.82
C ASP A 68 9.21 -9.38 -7.57
N GLY A 69 8.36 -9.38 -8.57
CA GLY A 69 7.04 -9.99 -8.48
C GLY A 69 7.07 -11.49 -8.23
N ALA A 70 8.00 -12.21 -8.83
CA ALA A 70 8.14 -13.66 -8.64
C ALA A 70 8.53 -14.01 -7.21
N GLY A 71 9.46 -13.24 -6.62
CA GLY A 71 9.85 -13.37 -5.22
C GLY A 71 8.69 -13.10 -4.27
N ALA A 72 7.88 -12.09 -4.55
CA ALA A 72 6.67 -11.77 -3.77
C ALA A 72 5.66 -12.93 -3.81
N LEU A 73 5.37 -13.46 -4.99
CA LEU A 73 4.49 -14.62 -5.17
C LEU A 73 5.05 -15.87 -4.46
N GLY A 74 6.37 -16.06 -4.50
CA GLY A 74 7.05 -17.15 -3.78
C GLY A 74 6.88 -17.05 -2.27
N LEU A 75 6.96 -15.86 -1.68
CA LEU A 75 6.69 -15.63 -0.25
C LEU A 75 5.26 -16.03 0.13
N LEU A 76 4.30 -15.60 -0.66
CA LEU A 76 2.88 -15.91 -0.44
C LEU A 76 2.61 -17.42 -0.57
N ALA A 77 3.19 -18.07 -1.58
CA ALA A 77 3.07 -19.53 -1.78
C ALA A 77 3.73 -20.34 -0.65
N ALA A 78 4.77 -19.79 -0.03
CA ALA A 78 5.44 -20.40 1.13
C ALA A 78 4.69 -20.19 2.46
N GLY A 79 3.53 -19.53 2.45
CA GLY A 79 2.68 -19.33 3.62
C GLY A 79 3.00 -18.06 4.42
N ALA A 80 3.62 -17.06 3.80
CA ALA A 80 3.76 -15.75 4.44
C ALA A 80 2.39 -15.16 4.80
N ALA A 81 2.37 -14.26 5.79
CA ALA A 81 1.14 -13.59 6.20
C ALA A 81 0.52 -12.82 5.03
N VAL A 82 -0.81 -12.81 4.98
CA VAL A 82 -1.54 -12.10 3.91
C VAL A 82 -1.38 -10.60 4.10
N PRO A 83 -0.89 -9.85 3.10
CA PRO A 83 -0.71 -8.42 3.21
C PRO A 83 -2.03 -7.67 3.38
N ASP A 84 -1.98 -6.56 4.10
CA ASP A 84 -3.07 -5.57 4.18
C ASP A 84 -2.87 -4.45 3.15
N VAL A 85 -1.62 -4.19 2.74
CA VAL A 85 -1.24 -3.17 1.76
C VAL A 85 -0.01 -3.60 0.98
N LEU A 86 0.08 -3.17 -0.27
CA LEU A 86 1.20 -3.40 -1.16
C LEU A 86 1.93 -2.08 -1.45
N ILE A 87 3.25 -2.08 -1.28
CA ILE A 87 4.14 -1.04 -1.80
C ILE A 87 4.88 -1.65 -2.98
N MET A 88 4.78 -1.03 -4.14
CA MET A 88 5.29 -1.56 -5.39
C MET A 88 6.15 -0.54 -6.13
N ASP A 89 7.40 -0.88 -6.40
CA ASP A 89 8.18 -0.14 -7.39
C ASP A 89 7.57 -0.34 -8.78
N VAL A 90 7.37 0.76 -9.51
CA VAL A 90 6.87 0.69 -10.89
C VAL A 90 7.93 0.12 -11.83
N ASP A 91 9.20 0.47 -11.60
CA ASP A 91 10.32 0.18 -12.50
C ASP A 91 11.05 -1.13 -12.10
N LEU A 92 10.32 -2.20 -11.88
CA LEU A 92 10.93 -3.49 -11.57
C LEU A 92 11.62 -4.09 -12.80
N PRO A 93 12.82 -4.68 -12.61
CA PRO A 93 13.51 -5.40 -13.68
C PRO A 93 12.83 -6.74 -13.96
N GLY A 94 12.90 -7.19 -15.22
CA GLY A 94 12.42 -8.51 -15.62
C GLY A 94 11.24 -8.46 -16.57
N GLU A 95 10.55 -9.60 -16.70
CA GLU A 95 9.41 -9.77 -17.61
C GLU A 95 8.10 -9.22 -17.04
N MET A 96 8.03 -9.02 -15.73
CA MET A 96 6.85 -8.57 -15.01
C MET A 96 7.13 -7.18 -14.43
N ASP A 97 6.44 -6.17 -14.92
CA ASP A 97 6.51 -4.82 -14.34
C ASP A 97 5.74 -4.72 -13.01
N GLY A 98 5.82 -3.57 -12.36
CA GLY A 98 5.17 -3.37 -11.06
C GLY A 98 3.65 -3.49 -11.12
N ALA A 99 3.02 -3.13 -12.24
CA ALA A 99 1.58 -3.24 -12.40
C ALA A 99 1.12 -4.69 -12.56
N ASP A 100 1.82 -5.45 -13.39
CA ASP A 100 1.57 -6.87 -13.59
C ASP A 100 1.81 -7.65 -12.30
N ALA A 101 2.91 -7.34 -11.59
CA ALA A 101 3.21 -7.95 -10.29
C ALA A 101 2.11 -7.69 -9.25
N ALA A 102 1.61 -6.45 -9.16
CA ALA A 102 0.52 -6.10 -8.26
C ALA A 102 -0.77 -6.86 -8.57
N GLN A 103 -1.10 -7.03 -9.85
CA GLN A 103 -2.26 -7.80 -10.29
C GLN A 103 -2.15 -9.28 -9.92
N GLU A 104 -1.00 -9.90 -10.19
CA GLU A 104 -0.75 -11.30 -9.85
C GLU A 104 -0.76 -11.54 -8.33
N ILE A 105 -0.22 -10.60 -7.55
CA ILE A 105 -0.27 -10.65 -6.09
C ILE A 105 -1.72 -10.58 -5.59
N CYS A 106 -2.54 -9.66 -6.08
CA CYS A 106 -3.97 -9.58 -5.75
C CYS A 106 -4.69 -10.88 -6.09
N HIS A 107 -4.38 -11.47 -7.24
CA HIS A 107 -4.94 -12.77 -7.64
C HIS A 107 -4.52 -13.89 -6.68
N ALA A 108 -3.25 -13.95 -6.31
CA ALA A 108 -2.72 -14.97 -5.41
C ALA A 108 -3.32 -14.91 -4.00
N VAL A 109 -3.60 -13.70 -3.48
CA VAL A 109 -4.25 -13.53 -2.17
C VAL A 109 -5.78 -13.65 -2.22
N GLY A 110 -6.38 -13.65 -3.41
CA GLY A 110 -7.81 -13.83 -3.62
C GLY A 110 -8.67 -12.58 -3.36
N HIS A 111 -8.06 -11.42 -3.21
CA HIS A 111 -8.76 -10.13 -3.05
C HIS A 111 -7.87 -8.97 -3.51
N VAL A 112 -8.49 -7.82 -3.78
CA VAL A 112 -7.76 -6.61 -4.14
C VAL A 112 -7.04 -6.02 -2.93
N LEU A 113 -5.79 -5.60 -3.15
CA LEU A 113 -4.97 -4.92 -2.14
C LEU A 113 -4.85 -3.43 -2.47
N PRO A 114 -5.07 -2.54 -1.51
CA PRO A 114 -4.63 -1.16 -1.65
C PRO A 114 -3.15 -1.12 -1.99
N THR A 115 -2.79 -0.39 -3.04
CA THR A 115 -1.44 -0.42 -3.60
C THR A 115 -0.87 0.98 -3.71
N ILE A 116 0.33 1.15 -3.17
CA ILE A 116 1.14 2.37 -3.25
C ILE A 116 2.25 2.10 -4.27
N PHE A 117 2.18 2.75 -5.42
CA PHE A 117 3.23 2.68 -6.43
C PHE A 117 4.29 3.75 -6.18
N LEU A 118 5.54 3.33 -6.10
CA LEU A 118 6.69 4.22 -6.03
C LEU A 118 7.34 4.31 -7.41
N SER A 119 7.62 5.53 -7.87
CA SER A 119 8.26 5.75 -9.17
C SER A 119 9.28 6.86 -9.10
N GLY A 120 10.43 6.66 -9.76
CA GLY A 120 11.43 7.71 -9.99
C GLY A 120 10.94 8.79 -10.96
N GLU A 121 10.01 8.45 -11.86
CA GLU A 121 9.55 9.33 -12.94
C GLU A 121 8.05 9.16 -13.18
N LEU A 122 7.24 9.96 -12.48
CA LEU A 122 5.77 9.89 -12.58
C LEU A 122 5.22 10.27 -13.95
N SER A 123 5.98 11.01 -14.76
CA SER A 123 5.53 11.51 -16.06
C SER A 123 5.55 10.47 -17.18
N SER A 124 6.30 9.38 -17.04
CA SER A 124 6.49 8.35 -18.04
C SER A 124 5.69 7.07 -17.81
N VAL A 125 5.00 6.98 -16.68
CA VAL A 125 4.28 5.77 -16.30
C VAL A 125 2.88 5.79 -16.89
N GLY A 126 2.56 4.82 -17.74
CA GLY A 126 1.19 4.46 -18.01
C GLY A 126 0.54 4.03 -16.69
N LEU A 127 -0.56 4.69 -16.30
CA LEU A 127 -1.22 4.39 -15.03
C LEU A 127 -1.60 2.90 -14.97
N PRO A 128 -1.03 2.12 -14.04
CA PRO A 128 -1.45 0.74 -13.86
C PRO A 128 -2.93 0.69 -13.51
N TRP A 129 -3.65 -0.21 -14.15
CA TRP A 129 -5.05 -0.38 -13.89
C TRP A 129 -5.28 -1.66 -13.07
N LEU A 130 -5.63 -1.47 -11.80
CA LEU A 130 -6.02 -2.55 -10.88
C LEU A 130 -7.51 -2.36 -10.54
N PRO A 131 -8.42 -3.09 -11.20
CA PRO A 131 -9.85 -2.90 -10.99
C PRO A 131 -10.25 -3.07 -9.53
N GLY A 132 -10.90 -2.05 -8.98
CA GLY A 132 -11.42 -2.08 -7.62
C GLY A 132 -10.40 -1.88 -6.50
N ALA A 133 -9.10 -1.77 -6.81
CA ALA A 133 -8.08 -1.49 -5.82
C ALA A 133 -7.88 0.02 -5.62
N PRO A 134 -7.81 0.51 -4.38
CA PRO A 134 -7.32 1.84 -4.09
C PRO A 134 -5.85 1.96 -4.49
N LEU A 135 -5.52 2.97 -5.30
CA LEU A 135 -4.18 3.19 -5.82
C LEU A 135 -3.67 4.56 -5.42
N LEU A 136 -2.39 4.64 -5.08
CA LEU A 136 -1.68 5.90 -4.90
C LEU A 136 -0.32 5.82 -5.58
N PHE A 137 0.05 6.89 -6.28
CA PHE A 137 1.37 7.05 -6.87
C PHE A 137 2.17 8.05 -6.06
N VAL A 138 3.38 7.66 -5.68
CA VAL A 138 4.30 8.50 -4.91
C VAL A 138 5.64 8.58 -5.64
N ALA A 139 6.14 9.79 -5.84
CA ALA A 139 7.44 10.01 -6.47
C ALA A 139 8.58 9.66 -5.51
N LYS A 140 9.62 9.00 -6.01
CA LYS A 140 10.89 8.83 -5.31
C LYS A 140 11.73 10.12 -5.46
N PRO A 141 12.49 10.55 -4.44
CA PRO A 141 12.62 9.96 -3.10
C PRO A 141 11.39 10.26 -2.23
N VAL A 142 11.00 9.30 -1.41
CA VAL A 142 9.81 9.41 -0.55
C VAL A 142 10.22 9.89 0.83
N ASP A 143 9.51 10.90 1.34
CA ASP A 143 9.63 11.31 2.73
C ASP A 143 9.15 10.16 3.65
N PRO A 144 9.96 9.73 4.64
CA PRO A 144 9.60 8.61 5.52
C PRO A 144 8.31 8.83 6.31
N GLU A 145 8.05 10.04 6.78
CA GLU A 145 6.83 10.34 7.55
C GLU A 145 5.59 10.27 6.66
N VAL A 146 5.69 10.80 5.44
CA VAL A 146 4.62 10.72 4.44
C VAL A 146 4.35 9.27 4.06
N LEU A 147 5.40 8.46 3.85
CA LEU A 147 5.26 7.06 3.52
C LEU A 147 4.52 6.31 4.64
N LEU A 148 4.90 6.52 5.90
CA LEU A 148 4.24 5.89 7.06
C LEU A 148 2.76 6.24 7.14
N GLU A 149 2.40 7.53 7.05
CA GLU A 149 1.00 7.98 7.08
C GLU A 149 0.15 7.29 6.01
N VAL A 150 0.68 7.21 4.79
CA VAL A 150 0.00 6.61 3.65
C VAL A 150 -0.13 5.09 3.84
N VAL A 151 0.96 4.42 4.23
CA VAL A 151 0.97 2.97 4.46
C VAL A 151 -0.03 2.59 5.53
N GLU A 152 -0.05 3.27 6.68
CA GLU A 152 -1.01 2.99 7.74
C GLU A 152 -2.45 3.19 7.29
N SER A 153 -2.74 4.25 6.55
CA SER A 153 -4.08 4.52 6.04
C SER A 153 -4.53 3.45 5.07
N PHE A 154 -3.65 3.04 4.15
CA PHE A 154 -3.93 1.99 3.16
C PHE A 154 -4.02 0.60 3.80
N ALA A 155 -3.20 0.29 4.82
CA ALA A 155 -3.28 -0.97 5.54
C ALA A 155 -4.62 -1.12 6.28
N ARG A 156 -5.10 -0.07 6.93
CA ARG A 156 -6.44 -0.05 7.56
C ARG A 156 -7.53 -0.27 6.52
N LEU A 157 -7.45 0.40 5.39
CA LEU A 157 -8.40 0.24 4.28
C LEU A 157 -8.38 -1.19 3.74
N GLY A 158 -7.21 -1.78 3.53
CA GLY A 158 -7.07 -3.15 3.04
C GLY A 158 -7.69 -4.17 3.99
N ARG A 159 -7.45 -4.01 5.28
CA ARG A 159 -8.07 -4.87 6.31
C ARG A 159 -9.59 -4.72 6.35
N PHE A 160 -10.09 -3.50 6.26
CA PHE A 160 -11.52 -3.23 6.16
C PHE A 160 -12.13 -3.89 4.91
N MET A 161 -11.51 -3.71 3.74
CA MET A 161 -11.98 -4.33 2.49
C MET A 161 -12.02 -5.85 2.60
N ARG A 162 -10.95 -6.48 3.10
CA ARG A 162 -10.89 -7.94 3.29
C ARG A 162 -12.00 -8.45 4.19
N ALA A 163 -12.29 -7.76 5.28
CA ALA A 163 -13.36 -8.14 6.21
C ALA A 163 -14.77 -8.08 5.59
N HIS A 164 -14.97 -7.25 4.56
CA HIS A 164 -16.27 -7.02 3.93
C HIS A 164 -16.43 -7.68 2.55
N THR A 165 -15.40 -8.36 2.06
CA THR A 165 -15.44 -9.06 0.75
C THR A 165 -16.02 -10.48 0.84
N HIS A 166 -16.33 -10.97 2.04
CA HIS A 166 -16.91 -12.28 2.27
C HIS A 166 -18.46 -12.26 2.25
N HIS A 167 -19.00 -11.78 1.13
CA HIS A 167 -20.44 -11.96 0.85
C HIS A 167 -20.64 -12.34 -0.60
#